data_5731d781aac30a00dcbbdddff5337a55
#
_entry.id   5731d781aac30a00dcbbdddff5337a55
#
_cell.length_a   1.000
_cell.length_b   1.000
_cell.length_c   1.000
_cell.angle_alpha   90.00
_cell.angle_beta   90.00
_cell.angle_gamma   90.00
#
_symmetry.space_group_name_H-M   'P 1'
#
loop_
_entity.id
_entity.type
_entity.pdbx_description
1 polymer ?
#
loop_
_entity_poly.entity_id
_entity_poly.type
_entity_poly.pdbx_seq_one_letter_code
_entity_poly.pdbx_strand_id
1 'polypeptide(L)'
;HPGMPMGMADVATVLWTKFLKFDPKQPNWPDRDRFVLSAGHGSMLLYSLLHLTGYPDMTMAEIKNFRQIGARTAGHPEYGHAPGIETTTGPLGQGLGNAVGMALAERILNARFGDAAVDHFTYVIAGDGCLMEGISHEAISLAGHLKLNRLVVLWDDNQISIDGPTSLSVSDDQLARFRASGWAVKAIDGHDATAIARALRAAQKSHKPSLIACRTVIGYGAPTKAGTKDAHG
;
A
#
# COMPACT_ATOMS: atom_id res chain seq x y z
N HIS A 1 -12.88 6.18 7.53
CA HIS A 1 -11.84 5.40 8.23
C HIS A 1 -10.54 6.21 8.34
N PRO A 2 -10.39 7.07 9.38
CA PRO A 2 -9.19 7.91 9.52
C PRO A 2 -7.99 7.18 10.15
N GLY A 3 -8.23 6.07 10.83
CA GLY A 3 -7.21 5.42 11.67
C GLY A 3 -5.99 4.93 10.91
N MET A 4 -6.17 4.16 9.84
CA MET A 4 -5.08 3.70 8.99
C MET A 4 -4.39 4.86 8.25
N PRO A 5 -5.10 5.81 7.62
CA PRO A 5 -4.48 6.99 7.02
C PRO A 5 -3.55 7.75 7.96
N MET A 6 -3.96 7.96 9.21
CA MET A 6 -3.13 8.64 10.22
C MET A 6 -1.94 7.77 10.65
N GLY A 7 -2.15 6.48 10.87
CA GLY A 7 -1.10 5.54 11.26
C GLY A 7 -0.01 5.36 10.19
N MET A 8 -0.40 5.33 8.92
CA MET A 8 0.52 5.12 7.79
C MET A 8 1.04 6.42 7.15
N ALA A 9 0.71 7.59 7.70
CA ALA A 9 1.10 8.88 7.13
C ALA A 9 2.62 9.04 6.97
N ASP A 10 3.41 8.64 7.98
CA ASP A 10 4.88 8.72 7.94
C ASP A 10 5.45 7.79 6.84
N VAL A 11 4.98 6.55 6.80
CA VAL A 11 5.42 5.55 5.80
C VAL A 11 5.09 6.04 4.39
N ALA A 12 3.85 6.49 4.17
CA ALA A 12 3.41 6.98 2.88
C ALA A 12 4.16 8.25 2.44
N THR A 13 4.41 9.18 3.37
CA THR A 13 5.18 10.40 3.10
C THR A 13 6.60 10.06 2.65
N VAL A 14 7.30 9.17 3.36
CA VAL A 14 8.66 8.77 2.96
C VAL A 14 8.67 8.07 1.60
N LEU A 15 7.70 7.17 1.35
CA LEU A 15 7.58 6.49 0.05
C LEU A 15 7.38 7.50 -1.09
N TRP A 16 6.37 8.35 -0.99
CA TRP A 16 5.97 9.26 -2.06
C TRP A 16 6.95 10.39 -2.32
N THR A 17 7.66 10.85 -1.30
CA THR A 17 8.60 11.97 -1.43
C THR A 17 10.02 11.56 -1.81
N LYS A 18 10.40 10.28 -1.59
CA LYS A 18 11.81 9.84 -1.73
C LYS A 18 12.02 8.63 -2.62
N PHE A 19 10.99 7.84 -2.91
CA PHE A 19 11.16 6.55 -3.57
C PHE A 19 10.24 6.34 -4.77
N LEU A 20 8.97 6.70 -4.66
CA LEU A 20 7.97 6.48 -5.71
C LEU A 20 8.31 7.28 -6.97
N LYS A 21 8.42 6.60 -8.10
CA LYS A 21 8.67 7.18 -9.42
C LYS A 21 7.32 7.49 -10.09
N PHE A 22 6.95 8.76 -10.16
CA PHE A 22 5.69 9.22 -10.76
C PHE A 22 5.84 10.62 -11.38
N ASP A 23 4.91 10.96 -12.26
CA ASP A 23 4.75 12.32 -12.78
C ASP A 23 3.25 12.68 -12.79
N PRO A 24 2.79 13.61 -11.94
CA PRO A 24 1.38 13.98 -11.88
C PRO A 24 0.88 14.66 -13.15
N LYS A 25 1.78 15.20 -14.00
CA LYS A 25 1.44 15.76 -15.32
C LYS A 25 1.34 14.70 -16.41
N GLN A 26 1.93 13.52 -16.17
CA GLN A 26 1.88 12.37 -17.06
C GLN A 26 1.43 11.11 -16.28
N PRO A 27 0.23 11.12 -15.69
CA PRO A 27 -0.23 10.07 -14.77
C PRO A 27 -0.34 8.69 -15.43
N ASN A 28 -0.34 8.63 -16.76
CA ASN A 28 -0.37 7.39 -17.54
C ASN A 28 1.02 6.98 -18.08
N TRP A 29 2.10 7.63 -17.62
CA TRP A 29 3.44 7.24 -18.03
C TRP A 29 3.66 5.73 -17.83
N PRO A 30 4.05 4.98 -18.88
CA PRO A 30 4.07 3.51 -18.82
C PRO A 30 5.03 2.96 -17.77
N ASP A 31 6.19 3.58 -17.55
CA ASP A 31 7.21 3.14 -16.62
C ASP A 31 7.15 3.84 -15.24
N ARG A 32 6.00 4.45 -14.89
CA ARG A 32 5.79 4.94 -13.53
C ARG A 32 5.67 3.78 -12.55
N ASP A 33 6.05 3.98 -11.31
CA ASP A 33 5.73 3.03 -10.24
C ASP A 33 4.21 2.92 -10.05
N ARG A 34 3.75 1.79 -9.58
CA ARG A 34 2.35 1.54 -9.23
C ARG A 34 2.20 1.62 -7.72
N PHE A 35 1.25 2.42 -7.26
CA PHE A 35 0.87 2.46 -5.86
C PHE A 35 -0.53 1.88 -5.69
N VAL A 36 -0.64 0.84 -4.88
CA VAL A 36 -1.90 0.13 -4.61
C VAL A 36 -2.25 0.25 -3.13
N LEU A 37 -3.39 0.84 -2.84
CA LEU A 37 -3.95 0.86 -1.50
C LEU A 37 -4.88 -0.35 -1.32
N SER A 38 -4.33 -1.49 -0.87
CA SER A 38 -5.12 -2.72 -0.66
C SER A 38 -6.10 -2.57 0.52
N ALA A 39 -5.74 -1.80 1.53
CA ALA A 39 -6.65 -1.36 2.59
C ALA A 39 -7.52 -0.19 2.09
N GLY A 40 -8.39 -0.46 1.11
CA GLY A 40 -9.13 0.56 0.36
C GLY A 40 -10.05 1.46 1.20
N HIS A 41 -10.46 1.01 2.38
CA HIS A 41 -11.23 1.84 3.34
C HIS A 41 -10.44 3.06 3.81
N GLY A 42 -9.10 3.03 3.79
CA GLY A 42 -8.24 4.18 4.08
C GLY A 42 -8.04 5.12 2.88
N SER A 43 -8.98 5.20 1.98
CA SER A 43 -8.91 5.92 0.70
C SER A 43 -8.44 7.37 0.81
N MET A 44 -8.76 8.06 1.91
CA MET A 44 -8.33 9.44 2.13
C MET A 44 -6.81 9.59 2.19
N LEU A 45 -6.06 8.55 2.60
CA LEU A 45 -4.59 8.57 2.50
C LEU A 45 -4.15 8.76 1.04
N LEU A 46 -4.68 7.95 0.13
CA LEU A 46 -4.35 8.04 -1.30
C LEU A 46 -4.78 9.39 -1.88
N TYR A 47 -5.99 9.86 -1.57
CA TYR A 47 -6.48 11.15 -2.09
C TYR A 47 -5.65 12.33 -1.58
N SER A 48 -5.23 12.29 -0.32
CA SER A 48 -4.33 13.31 0.24
C SER A 48 -2.97 13.29 -0.43
N LEU A 49 -2.40 12.13 -0.69
CA LEU A 49 -1.13 11.97 -1.41
C LEU A 49 -1.22 12.51 -2.83
N LEU A 50 -2.28 12.16 -3.57
CA LEU A 50 -2.50 12.68 -4.93
C LEU A 50 -2.64 14.20 -4.94
N HIS A 51 -3.37 14.76 -3.97
CA HIS A 51 -3.51 16.22 -3.83
C HIS A 51 -2.16 16.89 -3.55
N LEU A 52 -1.44 16.41 -2.51
CA LEU A 52 -0.19 17.02 -2.05
C LEU A 52 0.95 16.88 -3.07
N THR A 53 0.91 15.87 -3.92
CA THR A 53 1.91 15.64 -4.97
C THR A 53 1.54 16.25 -6.33
N GLY A 54 0.40 16.97 -6.40
CA GLY A 54 0.08 17.84 -7.52
C GLY A 54 -0.67 17.18 -8.68
N TYR A 55 -1.39 16.08 -8.43
CA TYR A 55 -2.32 15.55 -9.42
C TYR A 55 -3.47 16.54 -9.64
N PRO A 56 -3.67 17.05 -10.85
CA PRO A 56 -4.53 18.20 -11.09
C PRO A 56 -6.00 17.95 -10.78
N ASP A 57 -6.46 16.70 -10.93
CA ASP A 57 -7.84 16.31 -10.72
C ASP A 57 -8.18 16.06 -9.25
N MET A 58 -7.18 15.95 -8.37
CA MET A 58 -7.39 15.76 -6.93
C MET A 58 -7.29 17.08 -6.19
N THR A 59 -8.31 17.92 -6.36
CA THR A 59 -8.36 19.25 -5.74
C THR A 59 -8.83 19.20 -4.29
N MET A 60 -8.61 20.29 -3.55
CA MET A 60 -9.17 20.44 -2.20
C MET A 60 -10.71 20.40 -2.20
N ALA A 61 -11.35 20.82 -3.28
CA ALA A 61 -12.80 20.72 -3.42
C ALA A 61 -13.24 19.25 -3.49
N GLU A 62 -12.52 18.41 -4.23
CA GLU A 62 -12.78 16.96 -4.28
C GLU A 62 -12.56 16.29 -2.91
N ILE A 63 -11.51 16.67 -2.20
CA ILE A 63 -11.26 16.15 -0.83
C ILE A 63 -12.41 16.53 0.11
N LYS A 64 -12.92 17.76 0.05
CA LYS A 64 -14.06 18.22 0.86
C LYS A 64 -15.38 17.50 0.47
N ASN A 65 -15.49 17.04 -0.76
CA ASN A 65 -16.63 16.27 -1.25
C ASN A 65 -16.48 14.75 -1.03
N PHE A 66 -15.63 14.32 -0.12
CA PHE A 66 -15.38 12.91 0.19
C PHE A 66 -16.68 12.14 0.41
N ARG A 67 -16.87 11.02 -0.31
CA ARG A 67 -18.04 10.13 -0.26
C ARG A 67 -19.35 10.76 -0.74
N GLN A 68 -19.31 11.90 -1.41
CA GLN A 68 -20.52 12.46 -2.03
C GLN A 68 -20.72 11.89 -3.43
N ILE A 69 -21.97 11.75 -3.86
CA ILE A 69 -22.31 11.24 -5.20
C ILE A 69 -21.68 12.14 -6.26
N GLY A 70 -20.97 11.52 -7.21
CA GLY A 70 -20.29 12.21 -8.30
C GLY A 70 -18.90 12.77 -7.97
N ALA A 71 -18.47 12.74 -6.70
CA ALA A 71 -17.11 13.14 -6.35
C ALA A 71 -16.08 12.08 -6.80
N ARG A 72 -14.87 12.54 -7.13
CA ARG A 72 -13.74 11.66 -7.44
C ARG A 72 -13.20 10.90 -6.23
N THR A 73 -13.55 11.38 -5.04
CA THR A 73 -13.13 10.86 -3.74
C THR A 73 -14.18 9.91 -3.16
N ALA A 74 -14.39 8.79 -3.84
CA ALA A 74 -15.28 7.72 -3.37
C ALA A 74 -14.79 7.14 -2.02
N GLY A 75 -15.67 6.48 -1.27
CA GLY A 75 -15.34 5.87 0.03
C GLY A 75 -14.23 4.83 -0.03
N HIS A 76 -14.06 4.20 -1.20
CA HIS A 76 -12.96 3.30 -1.57
C HIS A 76 -12.42 3.75 -2.94
N PRO A 77 -11.11 3.59 -3.23
CA PRO A 77 -10.57 4.00 -4.51
C PRO A 77 -11.22 3.24 -5.66
N GLU A 78 -11.60 3.95 -6.72
CA GLU A 78 -12.16 3.37 -7.94
C GLU A 78 -11.30 3.76 -9.15
N TYR A 79 -10.82 2.76 -9.87
CA TYR A 79 -10.05 2.97 -11.09
C TYR A 79 -10.85 3.79 -12.11
N GLY A 80 -10.23 4.81 -12.66
CA GLY A 80 -10.86 5.72 -13.62
C GLY A 80 -11.54 6.94 -13.00
N HIS A 81 -11.77 7.01 -11.69
CA HIS A 81 -12.34 8.19 -11.04
C HIS A 81 -11.34 9.36 -10.98
N ALA A 82 -10.07 9.08 -10.75
CA ALA A 82 -9.01 10.07 -10.83
C ALA A 82 -7.70 9.44 -11.31
N PRO A 83 -6.84 10.20 -12.02
CA PRO A 83 -5.48 9.79 -12.32
C PRO A 83 -4.70 9.48 -11.04
N GLY A 84 -3.85 8.43 -11.09
CA GLY A 84 -3.09 7.96 -9.92
C GLY A 84 -3.81 6.91 -9.08
N ILE A 85 -5.07 6.59 -9.36
CA ILE A 85 -5.78 5.44 -8.80
C ILE A 85 -5.53 4.25 -9.72
N GLU A 86 -4.66 3.33 -9.31
CA GLU A 86 -4.18 2.23 -10.16
C GLU A 86 -5.15 1.04 -10.24
N THR A 87 -6.01 0.87 -9.23
CA THR A 87 -6.97 -0.23 -9.19
C THR A 87 -8.11 0.10 -8.22
N THR A 88 -9.27 -0.51 -8.46
CA THR A 88 -10.41 -0.46 -7.55
C THR A 88 -10.14 -1.39 -6.38
N THR A 89 -10.25 -0.88 -5.15
CA THR A 89 -10.12 -1.65 -3.91
C THR A 89 -11.28 -1.35 -2.97
N GLY A 90 -11.38 -2.12 -1.90
CA GLY A 90 -12.49 -2.08 -0.94
C GLY A 90 -12.63 -3.45 -0.31
N PRO A 91 -12.97 -4.49 -1.08
CA PRO A 91 -12.86 -5.88 -0.60
C PRO A 91 -11.40 -6.18 -0.25
N LEU A 92 -11.16 -6.56 1.01
CA LEU A 92 -9.81 -6.79 1.55
C LEU A 92 -9.09 -7.91 0.76
N GLY A 93 -7.78 -7.78 0.61
CA GLY A 93 -6.95 -8.75 -0.14
C GLY A 93 -6.92 -8.54 -1.66
N GLN A 94 -7.96 -7.97 -2.27
CA GLN A 94 -8.03 -7.78 -3.72
C GLN A 94 -6.90 -6.90 -4.26
N GLY A 95 -6.58 -5.81 -3.55
CA GLY A 95 -5.48 -4.92 -3.94
C GLY A 95 -4.13 -5.63 -3.97
N LEU A 96 -3.84 -6.49 -2.99
CA LEU A 96 -2.62 -7.29 -2.98
C LEU A 96 -2.58 -8.26 -4.17
N GLY A 97 -3.68 -8.93 -4.47
CA GLY A 97 -3.79 -9.81 -5.64
C GLY A 97 -3.52 -9.05 -6.95
N ASN A 98 -4.15 -7.87 -7.12
CA ASN A 98 -3.93 -7.02 -8.29
C ASN A 98 -2.46 -6.57 -8.40
N ALA A 99 -1.84 -6.20 -7.27
CA ALA A 99 -0.44 -5.78 -7.24
C ALA A 99 0.53 -6.89 -7.64
N VAL A 100 0.24 -8.14 -7.26
CA VAL A 100 1.01 -9.31 -7.74
C VAL A 100 0.89 -9.44 -9.26
N GLY A 101 -0.32 -9.25 -9.82
CA GLY A 101 -0.54 -9.22 -11.26
C GLY A 101 0.24 -8.10 -11.96
N MET A 102 0.25 -6.88 -11.38
CA MET A 102 1.00 -5.73 -11.90
C MET A 102 2.52 -6.00 -11.88
N ALA A 103 3.04 -6.55 -10.80
CA ALA A 103 4.47 -6.89 -10.68
C ALA A 103 4.86 -8.03 -11.64
N LEU A 104 3.98 -9.00 -11.87
CA LEU A 104 4.20 -10.03 -12.88
C LEU A 104 4.22 -9.43 -14.30
N ALA A 105 3.27 -8.55 -14.60
CA ALA A 105 3.21 -7.86 -15.89
C ALA A 105 4.49 -7.04 -16.13
N GLU A 106 4.98 -6.34 -15.10
CA GLU A 106 6.25 -5.60 -15.18
C GLU A 106 7.41 -6.53 -15.55
N ARG A 107 7.57 -7.69 -14.87
CA ARG A 107 8.64 -8.66 -15.19
C ARG A 107 8.53 -9.23 -16.62
N ILE A 108 7.31 -9.50 -17.09
CA ILE A 108 7.08 -9.96 -18.47
C ILE A 108 7.48 -8.88 -19.48
N LEU A 109 7.05 -7.63 -19.26
CA LEU A 109 7.35 -6.52 -20.14
C LEU A 109 8.84 -6.16 -20.10
N ASN A 110 9.45 -6.17 -18.92
CA ASN A 110 10.89 -5.96 -18.75
C ASN A 110 11.71 -7.01 -19.51
N ALA A 111 11.37 -8.29 -19.38
CA ALA A 111 12.04 -9.36 -20.12
C ALA A 111 11.91 -9.21 -21.65
N ARG A 112 10.82 -8.59 -22.11
CA ARG A 112 10.55 -8.39 -23.54
C ARG A 112 11.18 -7.13 -24.10
N PHE A 113 11.21 -6.05 -23.34
CA PHE A 113 11.58 -4.71 -23.82
C PHE A 113 12.84 -4.14 -23.15
N GLY A 114 13.33 -4.75 -22.08
CA GLY A 114 14.52 -4.34 -21.32
C GLY A 114 14.28 -3.20 -20.33
N ASP A 115 15.26 -2.98 -19.47
CA ASP A 115 15.21 -2.01 -18.35
C ASP A 115 15.03 -0.55 -18.84
N ALA A 116 15.50 -0.23 -20.05
CA ALA A 116 15.35 1.13 -20.60
C ALA A 116 13.89 1.50 -20.90
N ALA A 117 13.03 0.50 -21.09
CA ALA A 117 11.62 0.70 -21.41
C ALA A 117 10.69 0.42 -20.22
N VAL A 118 11.02 -0.57 -19.39
CA VAL A 118 10.18 -1.03 -18.27
C VAL A 118 11.07 -1.46 -17.11
N ASP A 119 11.09 -0.66 -16.05
CA ASP A 119 11.78 -0.96 -14.79
C ASP A 119 11.12 -0.20 -13.64
N HIS A 120 9.87 -0.56 -13.32
CA HIS A 120 9.10 0.09 -12.28
C HIS A 120 8.73 -0.86 -11.14
N PHE A 121 8.55 -0.28 -9.98
CA PHE A 121 8.08 -0.99 -8.79
C PHE A 121 6.56 -0.96 -8.67
N THR A 122 6.03 -1.96 -7.98
CA THR A 122 4.67 -1.95 -7.45
C THR A 122 4.76 -1.91 -5.92
N TYR A 123 4.24 -0.83 -5.33
CA TYR A 123 4.16 -0.62 -3.88
C TYR A 123 2.74 -0.81 -3.42
N VAL A 124 2.56 -1.54 -2.31
CA VAL A 124 1.25 -1.85 -1.75
C VAL A 124 1.19 -1.46 -0.30
N ILE A 125 0.13 -0.76 0.14
CA ILE A 125 -0.21 -0.67 1.55
C ILE A 125 -1.33 -1.68 1.83
N ALA A 126 -1.09 -2.60 2.76
CA ALA A 126 -2.03 -3.61 3.21
C ALA A 126 -2.16 -3.57 4.74
N GLY A 127 -3.38 -3.70 5.24
CA GLY A 127 -3.64 -3.86 6.68
C GLY A 127 -3.70 -5.32 7.09
N ASP A 128 -3.88 -5.57 8.39
CA ASP A 128 -4.03 -6.92 8.97
C ASP A 128 -5.12 -7.73 8.27
N GLY A 129 -6.31 -7.14 8.11
CA GLY A 129 -7.43 -7.80 7.43
C GLY A 129 -7.13 -8.19 5.99
N CYS A 130 -6.34 -7.39 5.24
CA CYS A 130 -5.91 -7.76 3.89
C CYS A 130 -5.08 -9.05 3.89
N LEU A 131 -4.21 -9.23 4.90
CA LEU A 131 -3.34 -10.40 4.98
C LEU A 131 -4.05 -11.65 5.50
N MET A 132 -5.24 -11.51 6.08
CA MET A 132 -6.08 -12.61 6.53
C MET A 132 -6.88 -13.26 5.41
N GLU A 133 -7.12 -12.53 4.30
CA GLU A 133 -7.92 -13.02 3.19
C GLU A 133 -7.26 -14.19 2.43
N GLY A 134 -8.07 -15.17 2.00
CA GLY A 134 -7.59 -16.34 1.27
C GLY A 134 -6.81 -15.99 0.01
N ILE A 135 -7.29 -15.03 -0.78
CA ILE A 135 -6.59 -14.57 -1.98
C ILE A 135 -5.19 -14.05 -1.69
N SER A 136 -4.97 -13.44 -0.52
CA SER A 136 -3.65 -12.95 -0.12
C SER A 136 -2.67 -14.10 0.11
N HIS A 137 -3.11 -15.23 0.68
CA HIS A 137 -2.27 -16.42 0.85
C HIS A 137 -1.78 -16.97 -0.49
N GLU A 138 -2.68 -17.08 -1.46
CA GLU A 138 -2.33 -17.56 -2.81
C GLU A 138 -1.42 -16.56 -3.54
N ALA A 139 -1.74 -15.28 -3.50
CA ALA A 139 -0.97 -14.21 -4.13
C ALA A 139 0.46 -14.11 -3.56
N ILE A 140 0.62 -14.20 -2.22
CA ILE A 140 1.91 -14.22 -1.54
C ILE A 140 2.75 -15.42 -1.99
N SER A 141 2.16 -16.60 -2.04
CA SER A 141 2.83 -17.83 -2.49
C SER A 141 3.31 -17.70 -3.94
N LEU A 142 2.44 -17.23 -4.85
CA LEU A 142 2.77 -17.02 -6.26
C LEU A 142 3.90 -16.00 -6.45
N ALA A 143 3.81 -14.85 -5.78
CA ALA A 143 4.82 -13.79 -5.86
C ALA A 143 6.21 -14.25 -5.39
N GLY A 144 6.27 -15.02 -4.30
CA GLY A 144 7.50 -15.59 -3.80
C GLY A 144 8.09 -16.64 -4.74
N HIS A 145 7.25 -17.54 -5.26
CA HIS A 145 7.65 -18.56 -6.25
C HIS A 145 8.26 -17.93 -7.51
N LEU A 146 7.62 -16.90 -8.05
CA LEU A 146 8.07 -16.19 -9.24
C LEU A 146 9.17 -15.17 -8.95
N LYS A 147 9.55 -14.97 -7.67
CA LYS A 147 10.57 -14.00 -7.24
C LYS A 147 10.32 -12.58 -7.78
N LEU A 148 9.08 -12.09 -7.65
CA LEU A 148 8.66 -10.78 -8.17
C LEU A 148 9.35 -9.65 -7.38
N ASN A 149 10.60 -9.40 -7.68
CA ASN A 149 11.49 -8.50 -6.94
C ASN A 149 11.16 -7.00 -7.07
N ARG A 150 10.24 -6.64 -7.99
CA ARG A 150 9.71 -5.27 -8.11
C ARG A 150 8.43 -5.06 -7.29
N LEU A 151 8.05 -6.02 -6.44
CA LEU A 151 6.90 -5.93 -5.54
C LEU A 151 7.36 -5.65 -4.11
N VAL A 152 6.84 -4.57 -3.53
CA VAL A 152 7.09 -4.16 -2.13
C VAL A 152 5.76 -3.96 -1.42
N VAL A 153 5.50 -4.75 -0.39
CA VAL A 153 4.32 -4.63 0.47
C VAL A 153 4.71 -3.93 1.77
N LEU A 154 4.03 -2.85 2.07
CA LEU A 154 4.10 -2.10 3.32
C LEU A 154 2.88 -2.54 4.15
N TRP A 155 3.11 -3.34 5.16
CA TRP A 155 2.06 -3.83 6.03
C TRP A 155 1.87 -2.88 7.21
N ASP A 156 0.66 -2.34 7.34
CA ASP A 156 0.22 -1.57 8.51
C ASP A 156 -0.02 -2.51 9.68
N ASP A 157 1.04 -2.80 10.42
CA ASP A 157 1.04 -3.69 11.57
C ASP A 157 0.64 -2.91 12.83
N ASN A 158 -0.61 -2.42 12.87
CA ASN A 158 -1.16 -1.66 13.98
C ASN A 158 -1.87 -2.53 15.02
N GLN A 159 -2.08 -3.81 14.74
CA GLN A 159 -2.70 -4.82 15.62
C GLN A 159 -4.16 -4.55 15.98
N ILE A 160 -4.85 -3.68 15.26
CA ILE A 160 -6.26 -3.35 15.51
C ILE A 160 -7.09 -3.67 14.26
N SER A 161 -8.23 -4.30 14.48
CA SER A 161 -9.30 -4.50 13.52
C SER A 161 -10.56 -3.71 13.93
N ILE A 162 -11.67 -3.89 13.23
CA ILE A 162 -12.94 -3.20 13.51
C ILE A 162 -13.40 -3.41 14.95
N ASP A 163 -13.34 -4.66 15.44
CA ASP A 163 -13.91 -5.04 16.75
C ASP A 163 -12.91 -5.00 17.89
N GLY A 164 -11.63 -4.78 17.61
CA GLY A 164 -10.58 -4.76 18.64
C GLY A 164 -9.24 -5.29 18.16
N PRO A 165 -8.43 -5.86 19.07
CA PRO A 165 -7.13 -6.39 18.72
C PRO A 165 -7.22 -7.54 17.70
N THR A 166 -6.25 -7.61 16.78
CA THR A 166 -6.19 -8.70 15.77
C THR A 166 -6.12 -10.09 16.37
N SER A 167 -5.65 -10.22 17.60
CA SER A 167 -5.63 -11.49 18.34
C SER A 167 -7.01 -12.12 18.57
N LEU A 168 -8.11 -11.38 18.35
CA LEU A 168 -9.46 -11.93 18.36
C LEU A 168 -9.74 -12.87 17.17
N SER A 169 -9.02 -12.70 16.06
CA SER A 169 -9.32 -13.38 14.79
C SER A 169 -8.11 -14.06 14.14
N VAL A 170 -6.88 -13.73 14.54
CA VAL A 170 -5.68 -14.31 13.93
C VAL A 170 -4.58 -14.51 14.98
N SER A 171 -3.85 -15.62 14.84
CA SER A 171 -2.67 -15.95 15.65
C SER A 171 -1.45 -16.30 14.79
N ASP A 172 -1.54 -16.11 13.47
CA ASP A 172 -0.46 -16.43 12.54
C ASP A 172 0.73 -15.48 12.71
N ASP A 173 1.94 -16.04 12.68
CA ASP A 173 3.16 -15.23 12.47
C ASP A 173 3.26 -14.84 11.00
N GLN A 174 2.79 -13.64 10.68
CA GLN A 174 2.81 -13.11 9.32
C GLN A 174 4.24 -13.01 8.76
N LEU A 175 5.22 -12.62 9.59
CA LEU A 175 6.62 -12.51 9.15
C LEU A 175 7.19 -13.88 8.77
N ALA A 176 6.92 -14.91 9.59
CA ALA A 176 7.32 -16.29 9.30
C ALA A 176 6.64 -16.81 8.03
N ARG A 177 5.33 -16.54 7.85
CA ARG A 177 4.57 -16.94 6.67
C ARG A 177 5.16 -16.36 5.37
N PHE A 178 5.46 -15.07 5.34
CA PHE A 178 6.09 -14.45 4.16
C PHE A 178 7.50 -14.99 3.91
N ARG A 179 8.31 -15.23 4.95
CA ARG A 179 9.64 -15.86 4.80
C ARG A 179 9.53 -17.26 4.20
N ALA A 180 8.60 -18.07 4.70
CA ALA A 180 8.34 -19.42 4.19
C ALA A 180 7.90 -19.41 2.72
N SER A 181 7.18 -18.36 2.30
CA SER A 181 6.77 -18.12 0.91
C SER A 181 7.88 -17.51 0.03
N GLY A 182 9.11 -17.36 0.53
CA GLY A 182 10.26 -16.92 -0.28
C GLY A 182 10.45 -15.40 -0.38
N TRP A 183 9.81 -14.61 0.48
CA TRP A 183 9.94 -13.16 0.52
C TRP A 183 11.14 -12.68 1.36
N ALA A 184 11.65 -11.49 1.03
CA ALA A 184 12.50 -10.71 1.92
C ALA A 184 11.58 -9.98 2.93
N VAL A 185 11.91 -10.10 4.24
CA VAL A 185 11.02 -9.60 5.30
C VAL A 185 11.79 -8.72 6.26
N LYS A 186 11.24 -7.53 6.54
CA LYS A 186 11.79 -6.58 7.50
C LYS A 186 10.68 -6.02 8.38
N ALA A 187 10.91 -5.98 9.70
CA ALA A 187 10.07 -5.24 10.64
C ALA A 187 10.76 -3.93 11.03
N ILE A 188 9.99 -2.86 11.13
CA ILE A 188 10.47 -1.51 11.46
C ILE A 188 9.47 -0.77 12.34
N ASP A 189 9.92 0.27 13.01
CA ASP A 189 9.05 1.32 13.53
C ASP A 189 8.50 2.12 12.34
N GLY A 190 7.17 2.12 12.16
CA GLY A 190 6.46 2.83 11.10
C GLY A 190 6.38 4.35 11.28
N HIS A 191 6.87 4.87 12.42
CA HIS A 191 6.97 6.30 12.71
C HIS A 191 8.41 6.83 12.65
N ASP A 192 9.42 5.95 12.42
CA ASP A 192 10.82 6.36 12.20
C ASP A 192 11.10 6.50 10.69
N ALA A 193 11.11 7.74 10.21
CA ALA A 193 11.37 8.07 8.81
C ALA A 193 12.73 7.52 8.29
N THR A 194 13.74 7.41 9.17
CA THR A 194 15.06 6.86 8.83
C THR A 194 14.99 5.35 8.65
N ALA A 195 14.30 4.65 9.55
CA ALA A 195 14.08 3.20 9.44
C ALA A 195 13.26 2.85 8.20
N ILE A 196 12.19 3.62 7.91
CA ILE A 196 11.36 3.47 6.72
C ILE A 196 12.21 3.63 5.46
N ALA A 197 12.98 4.71 5.34
CA ALA A 197 13.82 4.96 4.17
C ALA A 197 14.90 3.89 3.98
N ARG A 198 15.48 3.38 5.06
CA ARG A 198 16.46 2.30 5.02
C ARG A 198 15.85 0.98 4.56
N ALA A 199 14.64 0.66 5.02
CA ALA A 199 13.93 -0.55 4.63
C ALA A 199 13.51 -0.50 3.15
N LEU A 200 12.99 0.63 2.66
CA LEU A 200 12.65 0.83 1.25
C LEU A 200 13.87 0.69 0.34
N ARG A 201 15.02 1.30 0.69
CA ARG A 201 16.27 1.11 -0.06
C ARG A 201 16.72 -0.34 -0.12
N ALA A 202 16.55 -1.08 0.97
CA ALA A 202 16.90 -2.51 1.00
C ALA A 202 15.93 -3.33 0.14
N ALA A 203 14.63 -3.01 0.17
CA ALA A 203 13.62 -3.66 -0.65
C ALA A 203 13.87 -3.46 -2.16
N GLN A 204 14.23 -2.23 -2.58
CA GLN A 204 14.56 -1.94 -3.98
C GLN A 204 15.78 -2.72 -4.50
N LYS A 205 16.68 -3.17 -3.62
CA LYS A 205 17.86 -3.97 -3.96
C LYS A 205 17.64 -5.47 -3.82
N SER A 206 16.48 -5.87 -3.36
CA SER A 206 16.17 -7.29 -3.13
C SER A 206 15.98 -8.04 -4.45
N HIS A 207 16.42 -9.29 -4.48
CA HIS A 207 16.14 -10.24 -5.57
C HIS A 207 14.85 -11.04 -5.34
N LYS A 208 14.06 -10.67 -4.34
CA LYS A 208 12.79 -11.30 -3.94
C LYS A 208 11.75 -10.23 -3.71
N PRO A 209 10.45 -10.53 -3.78
CA PRO A 209 9.44 -9.62 -3.30
C PRO A 209 9.69 -9.29 -1.83
N SER A 210 9.34 -8.08 -1.41
CA SER A 210 9.68 -7.58 -0.08
C SER A 210 8.43 -7.25 0.74
N LEU A 211 8.39 -7.73 1.99
CA LEU A 211 7.46 -7.28 3.02
C LEU A 211 8.19 -6.38 4.01
N ILE A 212 7.69 -5.18 4.20
CA ILE A 212 8.09 -4.28 5.27
C ILE A 212 6.92 -4.18 6.26
N ALA A 213 7.03 -4.85 7.40
CA ALA A 213 6.07 -4.72 8.49
C ALA A 213 6.34 -3.41 9.23
N CYS A 214 5.43 -2.46 9.07
CA CYS A 214 5.52 -1.14 9.68
C CYS A 214 4.71 -1.17 10.97
N ARG A 215 5.37 -1.26 12.13
CA ARG A 215 4.70 -1.12 13.43
C ARG A 215 4.21 0.31 13.54
N THR A 216 2.89 0.50 13.55
CA THR A 216 2.24 1.80 13.63
C THR A 216 1.26 1.86 14.79
N VAL A 217 0.75 3.04 15.04
CA VAL A 217 -0.36 3.28 15.97
C VAL A 217 -1.56 3.74 15.14
N ILE A 218 -2.64 2.98 15.17
CA ILE A 218 -3.89 3.38 14.50
C ILE A 218 -4.33 4.75 15.03
N GLY A 219 -4.71 5.66 14.15
CA GLY A 219 -5.09 7.03 14.55
C GLY A 219 -3.94 7.80 15.19
N TYR A 220 -2.70 7.56 14.77
CA TYR A 220 -1.52 8.26 15.33
C TYR A 220 -1.71 9.77 15.31
N GLY A 221 -1.48 10.41 16.46
CA GLY A 221 -1.71 11.85 16.67
C GLY A 221 -3.15 12.24 17.06
N ALA A 222 -4.11 11.30 17.08
CA ALA A 222 -5.42 11.61 17.63
C ALA A 222 -5.35 11.78 19.16
N PRO A 223 -5.98 12.84 19.71
CA PRO A 223 -5.78 13.20 21.12
C PRO A 223 -6.35 12.19 22.11
N THR A 224 -7.37 11.41 21.75
CA THR A 224 -8.09 10.54 22.69
C THR A 224 -8.29 9.10 22.21
N LYS A 225 -8.20 8.82 20.91
CA LYS A 225 -8.56 7.52 20.32
C LYS A 225 -7.38 6.77 19.72
N ALA A 226 -6.18 7.37 19.67
CA ALA A 226 -5.00 6.73 19.13
C ALA A 226 -4.74 5.37 19.80
N GLY A 227 -4.42 4.35 18.98
CA GLY A 227 -4.14 2.99 19.47
C GLY A 227 -5.36 2.17 19.85
N THR A 228 -6.57 2.67 19.63
CA THR A 228 -7.81 1.96 19.97
C THR A 228 -8.65 1.66 18.73
N LYS A 229 -9.57 0.69 18.84
CA LYS A 229 -10.54 0.38 17.77
C LYS A 229 -11.42 1.57 17.40
N ASP A 230 -11.66 2.49 18.33
CA ASP A 230 -12.50 3.69 18.08
C ASP A 230 -11.84 4.69 17.13
N ALA A 231 -10.56 4.51 16.79
CA ALA A 231 -9.88 5.25 15.74
C ALA A 231 -10.03 4.60 14.35
N HIS A 232 -10.59 3.38 14.26
CA HIS A 232 -10.67 2.66 12.98
C HIS A 232 -11.53 3.42 11.96
N GLY A 233 -12.74 3.88 12.35
CA GLY A 233 -13.64 4.60 11.46
C GLY A 233 -14.93 5.06 12.07
#